data_1bf4a1880f9e4eae493c6d4238e20495
#
_entry.id   1bf4a1880f9e4eae493c6d4238e20495
#
_cell.length_a   1.000
_cell.length_b   1.000
_cell.length_c   1.000
_cell.angle_alpha   90.00
_cell.angle_beta   90.00
_cell.angle_gamma   90.00
#
_symmetry.space_group_name_H-M   'P 1'
#
loop_
_entity.id
_entity.type
_entity.pdbx_description
1 polymer ?
#
loop_
_entity_poly.entity_id
_entity_poly.type
_entity_poly.pdbx_seq_one_letter_code
_entity_poly.pdbx_strand_id
1 'polypeptide(L)'
;MSSSRAQAVADVLYELKQADKLGTLTGVARKAGFNPGVNGKTALNVLESVRREWPHLQWWRVVRDDGTLCSSEQAEQLTRQGISLKDDQKSVEMDDRVVAEVTPEALSVPSKPVPMN
;
A
#
# COMPACT_ATOMS: atom_id res chain seq x y z
N MET A 1 -4.26 4.32 22.69
CA MET A 1 -4.08 5.55 21.90
C MET A 1 -3.26 5.26 20.66
N SER A 2 -3.70 5.75 19.54
CA SER A 2 -2.94 5.58 18.30
C SER A 2 -1.71 6.47 18.30
N SER A 3 -0.62 5.98 17.74
CA SER A 3 0.58 6.78 17.55
C SER A 3 0.38 7.77 16.40
N SER A 4 1.18 8.83 16.40
CA SER A 4 1.15 9.79 15.27
C SER A 4 1.50 9.11 13.95
N ARG A 5 2.41 8.13 13.99
CA ARG A 5 2.78 7.37 12.80
C ARG A 5 1.62 6.54 12.28
N ALA A 6 0.90 5.87 13.18
CA ALA A 6 -0.25 5.05 12.80
C ALA A 6 -1.33 5.91 12.15
N GLN A 7 -1.61 7.07 12.73
CA GLN A 7 -2.59 7.98 12.15
C GLN A 7 -2.16 8.49 10.78
N ALA A 8 -0.89 8.84 10.63
CA ALA A 8 -0.37 9.30 9.34
C ALA A 8 -0.47 8.20 8.27
N VAL A 9 -0.19 6.95 8.65
CA VAL A 9 -0.34 5.82 7.72
C VAL A 9 -1.81 5.60 7.37
N ALA A 10 -2.71 5.76 8.35
CA ALA A 10 -4.14 5.65 8.09
C ALA A 10 -4.59 6.66 7.03
N ASP A 11 -4.08 7.90 7.12
CA ASP A 11 -4.38 8.93 6.12
C ASP A 11 -3.86 8.54 4.74
N VAL A 12 -2.66 7.94 4.68
CA VAL A 12 -2.09 7.50 3.40
C VAL A 12 -2.93 6.36 2.80
N LEU A 13 -3.40 5.44 3.63
CA LEU A 13 -4.29 4.37 3.17
C LEU A 13 -5.56 4.93 2.56
N TYR A 14 -6.11 5.97 3.18
CA TYR A 14 -7.30 6.62 2.64
C TYR A 14 -7.03 7.20 1.25
N GLU A 15 -5.88 7.86 1.08
CA GLU A 15 -5.49 8.42 -0.22
C GLU A 15 -5.33 7.32 -1.26
N LEU A 16 -4.69 6.21 -0.90
CA LEU A 16 -4.52 5.07 -1.81
C LEU A 16 -5.87 4.49 -2.21
N LYS A 17 -6.79 4.38 -1.27
CA LYS A 17 -8.14 3.89 -1.55
C LYS A 17 -8.85 4.80 -2.54
N GLN A 18 -8.77 6.11 -2.35
CA GLN A 18 -9.42 7.07 -3.24
C GLN A 18 -8.87 6.99 -4.66
N ALA A 19 -7.57 6.72 -4.79
CA ALA A 19 -6.92 6.61 -6.09
C ALA A 19 -6.98 5.20 -6.68
N ASP A 20 -7.45 4.22 -5.91
CA ASP A 20 -7.47 2.80 -6.27
C ASP A 20 -6.06 2.31 -6.63
N LYS A 21 -5.10 2.65 -5.79
CA LYS A 21 -3.69 2.30 -5.97
C LYS A 21 -3.18 1.49 -4.79
N LEU A 22 -2.07 0.79 -5.01
CA LEU A 22 -1.31 0.12 -3.96
C LEU A 22 -0.05 0.94 -3.69
N GLY A 23 0.43 0.91 -2.46
CA GLY A 23 1.67 1.60 -2.11
C GLY A 23 2.70 0.63 -1.58
N THR A 24 3.98 1.01 -1.67
CA THR A 24 5.06 0.23 -1.06
C THR A 24 5.26 0.66 0.38
N LEU A 25 5.87 -0.21 1.19
CA LEU A 25 6.16 0.13 2.59
C LEU A 25 6.99 1.41 2.68
N THR A 26 8.02 1.53 1.86
CA THR A 26 8.88 2.73 1.84
C THR A 26 8.09 3.97 1.42
N GLY A 27 7.30 3.87 0.36
CA GLY A 27 6.51 5.00 -0.12
C GLY A 27 5.50 5.49 0.90
N VAL A 28 4.82 4.55 1.55
CA VAL A 28 3.82 4.89 2.58
C VAL A 28 4.50 5.53 3.79
N ALA A 29 5.63 4.96 4.25
CA ALA A 29 6.34 5.51 5.40
C ALA A 29 6.85 6.92 5.12
N ARG A 30 7.41 7.15 3.94
CA ARG A 30 7.91 8.48 3.57
C ARG A 30 6.79 9.50 3.50
N LYS A 31 5.66 9.13 2.91
CA LYS A 31 4.49 10.03 2.85
C LYS A 31 3.99 10.33 4.26
N ALA A 32 4.01 9.34 5.15
CA ALA A 32 3.59 9.52 6.54
C ALA A 32 4.63 10.28 7.39
N GLY A 33 5.85 10.45 6.87
CA GLY A 33 6.87 11.28 7.51
C GLY A 33 7.82 10.54 8.43
N PHE A 34 8.02 9.22 8.23
CA PHE A 34 8.97 8.49 9.06
C PHE A 34 9.82 7.52 8.21
N ASN A 35 10.88 7.01 8.82
CA ASN A 35 11.79 6.08 8.17
C ASN A 35 11.18 4.68 8.18
N PRO A 36 11.13 3.98 7.02
CA PRO A 36 10.53 2.64 6.97
C PRO A 36 11.30 1.57 7.75
N GLY A 37 12.58 1.82 8.05
CA GLY A 37 13.41 0.86 8.77
C GLY A 37 14.04 -0.17 7.85
N VAL A 38 14.90 -1.01 8.42
CA VAL A 38 15.58 -2.07 7.66
C VAL A 38 14.54 -3.06 7.15
N ASN A 39 14.55 -3.31 5.85
CA ASN A 39 13.60 -4.20 5.18
C ASN A 39 12.13 -3.80 5.40
N GLY A 40 11.88 -2.50 5.70
CA GLY A 40 10.53 -2.00 5.91
C GLY A 40 9.92 -2.42 7.25
N LYS A 41 10.74 -2.88 8.20
CA LYS A 41 10.22 -3.42 9.46
C LYS A 41 9.46 -2.40 10.29
N THR A 42 9.95 -1.16 10.35
CA THR A 42 9.26 -0.10 11.09
C THR A 42 7.91 0.20 10.43
N ALA A 43 7.90 0.32 9.10
CA ALA A 43 6.67 0.56 8.36
C ALA A 43 5.67 -0.58 8.58
N LEU A 44 6.15 -1.82 8.58
CA LEU A 44 5.29 -2.98 8.78
C LEU A 44 4.69 -2.97 10.19
N ASN A 45 5.47 -2.64 11.20
CA ASN A 45 4.98 -2.56 12.58
C ASN A 45 3.92 -1.48 12.73
N VAL A 46 4.10 -0.33 12.08
CA VAL A 46 3.11 0.74 12.12
C VAL A 46 1.84 0.29 11.39
N LEU A 47 1.99 -0.40 10.25
CA LEU A 47 0.84 -0.92 9.50
C LEU A 47 0.03 -1.91 10.35
N GLU A 48 0.70 -2.76 11.14
CA GLU A 48 0.02 -3.68 12.05
C GLU A 48 -0.81 -2.94 13.09
N SER A 49 -0.30 -1.82 13.61
CA SER A 49 -1.04 -0.97 14.54
C SER A 49 -2.28 -0.38 13.90
N VAL A 50 -2.15 0.08 12.65
CA VAL A 50 -3.27 0.63 11.88
C VAL A 50 -4.33 -0.44 11.68
N ARG A 51 -3.92 -1.65 11.32
CA ARG A 51 -4.84 -2.77 11.11
C ARG A 51 -5.66 -3.07 12.36
N ARG A 52 -5.03 -2.99 13.53
CA ARG A 52 -5.73 -3.25 14.79
C ARG A 52 -6.68 -2.13 15.18
N GLU A 53 -6.27 -0.87 14.99
CA GLU A 53 -7.07 0.26 15.43
C GLU A 53 -8.15 0.65 14.41
N TRP A 54 -7.87 0.45 13.14
CA TRP A 54 -8.81 0.81 12.07
C TRP A 54 -9.00 -0.37 11.12
N PRO A 55 -9.65 -1.46 11.58
CA PRO A 55 -9.78 -2.67 10.75
C PRO A 55 -10.59 -2.45 9.47
N HIS A 56 -11.37 -1.37 9.39
CA HIS A 56 -12.13 -1.02 8.20
C HIS A 56 -11.29 -0.38 7.10
N LEU A 57 -10.07 0.07 7.42
CA LEU A 57 -9.18 0.61 6.42
C LEU A 57 -8.57 -0.51 5.61
N GLN A 58 -8.22 -0.18 4.35
CA GLN A 58 -7.72 -1.19 3.42
C GLN A 58 -6.22 -1.35 3.55
N TRP A 59 -5.77 -1.88 4.69
CA TRP A 59 -4.35 -2.09 5.02
C TRP A 59 -3.65 -2.94 3.97
N TRP A 60 -4.38 -3.78 3.28
CA TRP A 60 -3.83 -4.69 2.27
C TRP A 60 -3.37 -3.95 1.01
N ARG A 61 -3.59 -2.66 0.93
CA ARG A 61 -3.06 -1.85 -0.19
C ARG A 61 -1.57 -1.58 -0.09
N VAL A 62 -0.94 -1.93 1.04
CA VAL A 62 0.50 -1.71 1.23
C VAL A 62 1.23 -3.02 1.05
N VAL A 63 2.16 -3.05 0.09
CA VAL A 63 3.00 -4.21 -0.22
C VAL A 63 4.46 -3.88 0.08
N ARG A 64 5.31 -4.91 0.10
CA ARG A 64 6.75 -4.67 0.24
C ARG A 64 7.28 -4.00 -1.02
N ASP A 65 8.46 -3.39 -0.90
CA ASP A 65 9.03 -2.58 -1.99
C ASP A 65 9.21 -3.37 -3.29
N ASP A 66 9.40 -4.68 -3.20
CA ASP A 66 9.52 -5.56 -4.37
C ASP A 66 8.17 -6.16 -4.82
N GLY A 67 7.09 -5.78 -4.17
CA GLY A 67 5.76 -6.30 -4.50
C GLY A 67 5.35 -7.52 -3.69
N THR A 68 6.22 -8.04 -2.84
CA THR A 68 5.91 -9.21 -2.02
C THR A 68 4.83 -8.84 -0.99
N LEU A 69 3.91 -9.76 -0.76
CA LEU A 69 2.82 -9.55 0.20
C LEU A 69 3.31 -9.75 1.62
N CYS A 70 2.66 -9.07 2.54
CA CYS A 70 3.01 -9.13 3.96
C CYS A 70 2.39 -10.32 4.67
N SER A 71 1.30 -10.87 4.14
CA SER A 71 0.61 -12.01 4.75
C SER A 71 -0.30 -12.70 3.74
N SER A 72 -0.73 -13.93 4.08
CA SER A 72 -1.69 -14.65 3.24
C SER A 72 -3.07 -14.00 3.24
N GLU A 73 -3.44 -13.34 4.33
CA GLU A 73 -4.69 -12.60 4.39
C GLU A 73 -4.70 -11.48 3.35
N GLN A 74 -3.55 -10.84 3.15
CA GLN A 74 -3.43 -9.80 2.15
C GLN A 74 -3.69 -10.36 0.75
N ALA A 75 -3.18 -11.55 0.45
CA ALA A 75 -3.42 -12.19 -0.84
C ALA A 75 -4.90 -12.42 -1.08
N GLU A 76 -5.63 -12.88 -0.06
CA GLU A 76 -7.08 -13.08 -0.17
C GLU A 76 -7.80 -11.77 -0.46
N GLN A 77 -7.46 -10.72 0.25
CA GLN A 77 -8.11 -9.41 0.07
C GLN A 77 -7.85 -8.86 -1.33
N LEU A 78 -6.62 -8.94 -1.79
CA LEU A 78 -6.26 -8.45 -3.13
C LEU A 78 -6.99 -9.23 -4.21
N THR A 79 -7.07 -10.55 -4.07
CA THR A 79 -7.79 -11.39 -5.01
C THR A 79 -9.27 -11.01 -5.07
N ARG A 80 -9.90 -10.74 -3.93
CA ARG A 80 -11.28 -10.30 -3.88
C ARG A 80 -11.50 -8.97 -4.60
N GLN A 81 -10.49 -8.12 -4.60
CA GLN A 81 -10.57 -6.82 -5.26
C GLN A 81 -10.20 -6.90 -6.75
N GLY A 82 -9.93 -8.11 -7.25
CA GLY A 82 -9.60 -8.29 -8.66
C GLY A 82 -8.18 -7.89 -9.02
N ILE A 83 -7.29 -7.80 -8.04
CA ILE A 83 -5.89 -7.43 -8.26
C ILE A 83 -5.11 -8.69 -8.59
N SER A 84 -4.35 -8.63 -9.70
CA SER A 84 -3.61 -9.79 -10.19
C SER A 84 -2.37 -10.04 -9.34
N LEU A 85 -2.20 -11.28 -8.91
CA LEU A 85 -1.00 -11.72 -8.22
C LEU A 85 -0.12 -12.48 -9.21
N LYS A 86 1.19 -12.54 -8.89
CA LYS A 86 2.11 -13.39 -9.65
C LYS A 86 1.79 -14.87 -9.42
N ASP A 87 2.39 -15.74 -10.21
CA ASP A 87 2.11 -17.17 -10.18
C ASP A 87 2.30 -17.79 -8.79
N ASP A 88 3.24 -17.27 -7.99
CA ASP A 88 3.48 -17.77 -6.64
C ASP A 88 2.40 -17.34 -5.64
N GLN A 89 1.51 -16.44 -6.03
CA GLN A 89 0.46 -15.83 -5.20
C GLN A 89 1.00 -15.21 -3.90
N LYS A 90 2.28 -14.84 -3.92
CA LYS A 90 2.95 -14.18 -2.80
C LYS A 90 3.40 -12.77 -3.13
N SER A 91 3.19 -12.34 -4.37
CA SER A 91 3.59 -11.01 -4.85
C SER A 91 2.54 -10.48 -5.79
N VAL A 92 2.42 -9.14 -5.84
CA VAL A 92 1.59 -8.47 -6.84
C VAL A 92 2.42 -8.18 -8.07
N GLU A 93 1.75 -8.05 -9.23
CA GLU A 93 2.39 -7.53 -10.42
C GLU A 93 2.77 -6.06 -10.18
N MET A 94 4.02 -5.72 -10.47
CA MET A 94 4.53 -4.35 -10.28
C MET A 94 4.17 -3.52 -11.51
N ASP A 95 2.93 -3.10 -11.56
CA ASP A 95 2.41 -2.29 -12.67
C ASP A 95 2.04 -0.88 -12.18
N ASP A 96 1.31 -0.14 -12.98
CA ASP A 96 0.95 1.25 -12.69
C ASP A 96 0.07 1.40 -11.45
N ARG A 97 -0.52 0.32 -10.95
CA ARG A 97 -1.31 0.35 -9.72
C ARG A 97 -0.44 0.48 -8.48
N VAL A 98 0.81 0.02 -8.55
CA VAL A 98 1.71 0.05 -7.40
C VAL A 98 2.59 1.27 -7.49
N VAL A 99 2.44 2.18 -6.53
CA VAL A 99 3.22 3.41 -6.51
C VAL A 99 4.35 3.29 -5.49
N ALA A 100 5.58 3.49 -5.95
CA ALA A 100 6.76 3.45 -5.10
C ALA A 100 6.86 4.68 -4.21
N GLU A 101 6.30 5.80 -4.67
CA GLU A 101 6.23 7.02 -3.89
C GLU A 101 4.79 7.54 -3.94
N VAL A 102 4.22 7.80 -2.76
CA VAL A 102 2.84 8.26 -2.66
C VAL A 102 2.84 9.79 -2.78
N THR A 103 2.68 10.26 -4.01
CA THR A 103 2.64 11.69 -4.32
C THR A 103 1.33 12.01 -5.02
N PRO A 104 0.90 13.29 -5.01
CA PRO A 104 -0.32 13.64 -5.73
C PRO A 104 -0.25 13.28 -7.22
N GLU A 105 0.91 13.44 -7.86
CA GLU A 105 1.06 13.06 -9.26
C GLU A 105 0.91 11.56 -9.46
N ALA A 106 1.56 10.76 -8.60
CA ALA A 106 1.47 9.31 -8.70
C ALA A 106 0.06 8.80 -8.50
N LEU A 107 -0.68 9.40 -7.57
CA LEU A 107 -2.04 9.00 -7.27
C LEU A 107 -3.03 9.43 -8.34
N SER A 108 -2.74 10.48 -9.08
CA SER A 108 -3.61 10.98 -10.14
C SER A 108 -3.37 10.33 -11.49
N VAL A 109 -2.26 9.58 -11.65
CA VAL A 109 -1.97 8.87 -12.90
C VAL A 109 -2.92 7.67 -13.03
N PRO A 110 -3.63 7.53 -14.16
CA PRO A 110 -4.52 6.37 -14.35
C PRO A 110 -3.72 5.07 -14.44
N SER A 111 -4.35 3.96 -14.01
CA SER A 111 -3.71 2.64 -14.03
C SER A 111 -3.36 2.19 -15.44
N LYS A 112 -4.09 2.66 -16.43
CA LYS A 112 -3.82 2.37 -17.83
C LYS A 112 -3.69 3.68 -18.57
N PRO A 113 -2.71 3.77 -19.50
CA PRO A 113 -2.60 5.00 -20.30
C PRO A 113 -3.89 5.22 -21.09
N VAL A 114 -4.36 6.44 -21.05
CA VAL A 114 -5.49 6.82 -21.89
C VAL A 114 -4.95 7.12 -23.28
N PRO A 115 -5.50 6.50 -24.33
CA PRO A 115 -5.02 6.80 -25.67
C PRO A 115 -5.20 8.29 -25.97
N MET A 116 -4.15 8.89 -26.45
CA MET A 116 -4.20 10.28 -26.90
C MET A 116 -4.75 10.28 -28.31
N ASN A 117 -5.84 10.92 -28.48
CA ASN A 117 -6.44 11.06 -29.82
C ASN A 117 -5.94 12.32 -30.48
#